data_404d897a8e2ca6a4f49e8cca14a7e8bf
#
_entry.id   404d897a8e2ca6a4f49e8cca14a7e8bf
#
_cell.length_a   1.000
_cell.length_b   1.000
_cell.length_c   1.000
_cell.angle_alpha   90.00
_cell.angle_beta   90.00
_cell.angle_gamma   90.00
#
_symmetry.space_group_name_H-M   'P 1'
#
loop_
_entity.id
_entity.type
_entity.pdbx_description
1 polymer ?
#
loop_
_entity_poly.entity_id
_entity_poly.type
_entity_poly.pdbx_seq_one_letter_code
_entity_poly.pdbx_strand_id
1 'polypeptide(L)'
;MINALVLINVQRGAVNETAQALLGVPGVAEVYSVTGEYDLVAVLRLAHYEDLAGAVTERMMALESITRTETLMAFKAYTHADLEQPWDIGDE
;
A
#
# COMPACT_ATOMS: atom_id res chain seq x y z
N MET A 1 -7.96 -11.78 -1.75
CA MET A 1 -6.70 -11.01 -1.64
C MET A 1 -6.95 -9.74 -0.85
N ILE A 2 -6.04 -9.42 0.01
CA ILE A 2 -6.17 -8.24 0.87
C ILE A 2 -5.40 -7.09 0.25
N ASN A 3 -6.05 -5.93 0.15
CA ASN A 3 -5.43 -4.73 -0.40
C ASN A 3 -5.24 -3.71 0.71
N ALA A 4 -4.09 -3.07 0.72
CA ALA A 4 -3.80 -2.02 1.68
C ALA A 4 -3.03 -0.91 1.00
N LEU A 5 -3.17 0.28 1.53
CA LEU A 5 -2.40 1.44 1.10
C LEU A 5 -1.58 1.91 2.28
N VAL A 6 -0.29 2.07 2.09
CA VAL A 6 0.57 2.59 3.15
C VAL A 6 1.05 3.95 2.71
N LEU A 7 0.68 4.95 3.47
CA LEU A 7 1.07 6.35 3.25
C LEU A 7 2.37 6.57 4.00
N ILE A 8 3.38 7.12 3.32
CA ILE A 8 4.74 7.10 3.84
C ILE A 8 5.38 8.46 3.71
N ASN A 9 6.01 8.90 4.79
CA ASN A 9 6.93 10.05 4.76
C ASN A 9 8.36 9.53 4.86
N VAL A 10 9.25 10.18 4.14
CA VAL A 10 10.65 9.79 4.12
C VAL A 10 11.53 10.98 4.45
N GLN A 11 12.78 10.68 4.76
CA GLN A 11 13.76 11.71 5.00
C GLN A 11 14.02 12.51 3.72
N ARG A 12 14.42 13.75 3.90
CA ARG A 12 14.68 14.64 2.80
C ARG A 12 15.70 14.03 1.83
N GLY A 13 15.35 14.03 0.56
CA GLY A 13 16.26 13.52 -0.45
C GLY A 13 16.23 12.02 -0.64
N ALA A 14 15.38 11.30 0.11
CA ALA A 14 15.38 9.84 0.09
C ALA A 14 14.19 9.25 -0.67
N VAL A 15 13.45 10.04 -1.44
CA VAL A 15 12.23 9.56 -2.10
C VAL A 15 12.53 8.42 -3.07
N ASN A 16 13.46 8.64 -3.99
CA ASN A 16 13.72 7.65 -5.02
C ASN A 16 14.27 6.35 -4.46
N GLU A 17 15.25 6.43 -3.57
CA GLU A 17 15.84 5.20 -3.07
C GLU A 17 14.87 4.44 -2.17
N THR A 18 14.03 5.16 -1.42
CA THR A 18 13.03 4.51 -0.58
C THR A 18 11.98 3.82 -1.43
N ALA A 19 11.52 4.49 -2.51
CA ALA A 19 10.54 3.88 -3.40
C ALA A 19 11.07 2.58 -3.99
N GLN A 20 12.33 2.57 -4.41
CA GLN A 20 12.92 1.36 -4.97
C GLN A 20 13.08 0.27 -3.93
N ALA A 21 13.47 0.64 -2.71
CA ALA A 21 13.59 -0.35 -1.64
C ALA A 21 12.24 -0.95 -1.30
N LEU A 22 11.17 -0.14 -1.32
CA LEU A 22 9.83 -0.62 -1.04
C LEU A 22 9.37 -1.66 -2.04
N LEU A 23 9.76 -1.53 -3.31
CA LEU A 23 9.38 -2.52 -4.31
C LEU A 23 9.98 -3.88 -4.03
N GLY A 24 11.03 -3.95 -3.23
CA GLY A 24 11.61 -5.22 -2.81
C GLY A 24 10.90 -5.87 -1.64
N VAL A 25 9.94 -5.22 -1.04
CA VAL A 25 9.18 -5.79 0.07
C VAL A 25 8.09 -6.71 -0.47
N PRO A 26 8.05 -7.98 -0.04
CA PRO A 26 7.01 -8.88 -0.54
C PRO A 26 5.62 -8.33 -0.25
N GLY A 27 4.76 -8.39 -1.27
CA GLY A 27 3.40 -7.88 -1.15
C GLY A 27 3.21 -6.49 -1.70
N VAL A 28 4.28 -5.72 -1.88
CA VAL A 28 4.18 -4.39 -2.47
C VAL A 28 4.01 -4.54 -3.98
N ALA A 29 2.88 -4.09 -4.49
CA ALA A 29 2.57 -4.18 -5.91
C ALA A 29 3.04 -2.95 -6.67
N GLU A 30 2.87 -1.78 -6.07
CA GLU A 30 3.19 -0.51 -6.71
C GLU A 30 3.58 0.51 -5.65
N VAL A 31 4.37 1.50 -6.06
CA VAL A 31 4.73 2.61 -5.19
C VAL A 31 4.56 3.89 -6.00
N TYR A 32 3.85 4.85 -5.45
CA TYR A 32 3.61 6.13 -6.10
C TYR A 32 4.28 7.25 -5.30
N SER A 33 4.90 8.16 -6.00
CA SER A 33 5.32 9.43 -5.42
C SER A 33 4.13 10.38 -5.51
N VAL A 34 3.78 11.02 -4.40
CA VAL A 34 2.55 11.80 -4.34
C VAL A 34 2.82 13.18 -3.78
N THR A 35 1.86 14.08 -3.97
CA THR A 35 1.89 15.40 -3.37
C THR A 35 1.03 15.41 -2.11
N GLY A 36 1.21 16.41 -1.28
CA GLY A 36 0.42 16.57 -0.06
C GLY A 36 1.24 16.22 1.17
N GLU A 37 0.55 15.71 2.18
CA GLU A 37 1.18 15.41 3.46
C GLU A 37 2.17 14.26 3.41
N TYR A 38 2.03 13.37 2.45
CA TYR A 38 2.86 12.17 2.36
C TYR A 38 3.72 12.23 1.11
N ASP A 39 4.84 11.54 1.16
CA ASP A 39 5.79 11.51 0.06
C ASP A 39 5.54 10.35 -0.89
N LEU A 40 5.17 9.21 -0.34
CA LEU A 40 4.97 7.98 -1.11
C LEU A 40 3.71 7.28 -0.66
N VAL A 41 3.11 6.52 -1.59
CA VAL A 41 2.03 5.60 -1.29
C VAL A 41 2.42 4.24 -1.83
N ALA A 42 2.48 3.25 -0.96
CA ALA A 42 2.74 1.87 -1.38
C ALA A 42 1.42 1.12 -1.41
N VAL A 43 1.15 0.47 -2.54
CA VAL A 43 -0.04 -0.36 -2.71
C VAL A 43 0.37 -1.80 -2.44
N LEU A 44 -0.25 -2.42 -1.44
CA LEU A 44 0.04 -3.79 -1.06
C LEU A 44 -1.10 -4.71 -1.47
N ARG A 45 -0.73 -5.87 -2.01
CA ARG A 45 -1.69 -6.94 -2.30
C ARG A 45 -1.16 -8.19 -1.63
N LEU A 46 -1.89 -8.67 -0.64
CA LEU A 46 -1.43 -9.75 0.23
C LEU A 46 -2.44 -10.88 0.22
N ALA A 47 -1.94 -12.12 0.32
CA ALA A 47 -2.81 -13.28 0.36
C ALA A 47 -3.55 -13.37 1.68
N HIS A 48 -2.89 -13.00 2.78
CA HIS A 48 -3.46 -13.14 4.11
C HIS A 48 -3.27 -11.86 4.91
N TYR A 49 -4.22 -11.60 5.79
CA TYR A 49 -4.16 -10.42 6.63
C TYR A 49 -2.90 -10.39 7.50
N GLU A 50 -2.47 -11.56 7.96
CA GLU A 50 -1.28 -11.65 8.82
C GLU A 50 -0.03 -11.16 8.11
N ASP A 51 0.00 -11.26 6.79
CA ASP A 51 1.18 -10.82 6.04
C ASP A 51 1.39 -9.31 6.11
N LEU A 52 0.32 -8.57 6.42
CA LEU A 52 0.41 -7.12 6.50
C LEU A 52 1.35 -6.68 7.62
N ALA A 53 1.25 -7.31 8.78
CA ALA A 53 2.12 -6.95 9.90
C ALA A 53 3.58 -7.18 9.55
N GLY A 54 3.88 -8.31 8.90
CA GLY A 54 5.26 -8.59 8.49
C GLY A 54 5.77 -7.58 7.49
N ALA A 55 4.96 -7.24 6.48
CA ALA A 55 5.39 -6.31 5.46
C ALA A 55 5.62 -4.91 6.04
N VAL A 56 4.67 -4.41 6.82
CA VAL A 56 4.75 -3.04 7.32
C VAL A 56 5.67 -2.95 8.53
N THR A 57 5.45 -3.79 9.55
CA THR A 57 6.15 -3.64 10.82
C THR A 57 7.60 -4.10 10.73
N GLU A 58 7.86 -5.20 10.01
CA GLU A 58 9.20 -5.76 9.99
C GLU A 58 10.02 -5.25 8.81
N ARG A 59 9.41 -5.20 7.63
CA ARG A 59 10.16 -4.89 6.41
C ARG A 59 10.23 -3.40 6.14
N MET A 60 9.09 -2.72 6.20
CA MET A 60 9.10 -1.29 5.91
C MET A 60 9.76 -0.49 7.02
N MET A 61 9.48 -0.84 8.27
CA MET A 61 10.04 -0.10 9.39
C MET A 61 11.54 -0.35 9.54
N ALA A 62 12.09 -1.34 8.86
CA ALA A 62 13.54 -1.54 8.82
C ALA A 62 14.23 -0.52 7.91
N LEU A 63 13.48 0.18 7.05
CA LEU A 63 14.05 1.19 6.17
C LEU A 63 14.22 2.48 6.95
N GLU A 64 15.47 2.85 7.22
CA GLU A 64 15.76 3.99 8.09
C GLU A 64 15.33 5.32 7.49
N SER A 65 15.17 5.36 6.18
CA SER A 65 14.73 6.58 5.49
C SER A 65 13.27 6.90 5.73
N ILE A 66 12.48 5.94 6.20
CA ILE A 66 11.06 6.16 6.46
C ILE A 66 10.90 6.78 7.84
N THR A 67 10.20 7.92 7.89
CA THR A 67 10.01 8.65 9.14
C THR A 67 8.62 8.45 9.71
N ARG A 68 7.63 8.11 8.87
CA ARG A 68 6.25 7.97 9.32
C ARG A 68 5.49 7.12 8.32
N THR A 69 4.60 6.27 8.83
CA THR A 69 3.69 5.50 7.97
C THR A 69 2.29 5.55 8.54
N GLU A 70 1.32 5.44 7.64
CA GLU A 70 -0.07 5.27 8.01
C GLU A 70 -0.66 4.25 7.07
N THR A 71 -1.23 3.18 7.62
CA THR A 71 -1.76 2.07 6.82
C THR A 71 -3.26 2.15 6.75
N LEU A 72 -3.78 2.10 5.53
CA LEU A 72 -5.22 2.06 5.28
C LEU A 72 -5.56 0.69 4.70
N MET A 73 -6.48 -0.02 5.36
CA MET A 73 -6.97 -1.29 4.86
C MET A 73 -8.15 -1.03 3.93
N ALA A 74 -8.12 -1.64 2.75
CA ALA A 74 -9.25 -1.55 1.84
C ALA A 74 -10.25 -2.64 2.16
N PHE A 75 -11.49 -2.24 2.45
CA PHE A 75 -12.55 -3.20 2.69
C PHE A 75 -13.08 -3.78 1.39
N LYS A 76 -13.21 -2.95 0.37
CA LYS A 76 -13.88 -3.36 -0.85
C LYS A 76 -13.39 -2.51 -2.00
N ALA A 77 -13.19 -3.13 -3.14
CA ALA A 77 -12.81 -2.44 -4.37
C ALA A 77 -14.04 -2.30 -5.25
N TYR A 78 -14.18 -1.13 -5.85
CA TYR A 78 -15.24 -0.88 -6.83
C TYR A 78 -14.56 -0.67 -8.18
N THR A 79 -14.97 -1.45 -9.17
CA THR A 79 -14.39 -1.38 -10.50
C THR A 79 -15.50 -1.26 -11.53
N HIS A 80 -15.12 -0.91 -12.75
CA HIS A 80 -16.09 -0.87 -13.85
C HIS A 80 -16.69 -2.24 -14.13
N ALA A 81 -15.89 -3.30 -13.95
CA ALA A 81 -16.39 -4.64 -14.16
C ALA A 81 -17.54 -4.96 -13.21
N ASP A 82 -17.45 -4.49 -11.96
CA ASP A 82 -18.52 -4.69 -11.00
C ASP A 82 -19.80 -3.97 -11.42
N LEU A 83 -19.64 -2.77 -11.97
CA LEU A 83 -20.78 -1.98 -12.40
C LEU A 83 -21.47 -2.59 -13.61
N GLU A 84 -20.75 -3.37 -14.41
CA GLU A 84 -21.29 -3.99 -15.62
C GLU A 84 -22.00 -5.29 -15.35
N GLN A 85 -22.02 -5.75 -14.10
CA GLN A 85 -22.64 -7.00 -13.72
C GLN A 85 -23.79 -6.72 -12.75
N PRO A 86 -24.97 -6.44 -13.29
CA PRO A 86 -26.08 -5.95 -12.44
C PRO A 86 -26.48 -6.91 -11.32
N TRP A 87 -26.33 -8.21 -11.52
CA TRP A 87 -26.72 -9.16 -10.47
C TRP A 87 -25.81 -9.07 -9.26
N ASP A 88 -24.60 -8.53 -9.41
CA ASP A 88 -23.68 -8.37 -8.29
C ASP A 88 -24.17 -7.31 -7.33
N ILE A 89 -24.98 -6.40 -7.82
CA ILE A 89 -25.48 -5.31 -6.99
C ILE A 89 -26.39 -5.85 -5.90
N GLY A 90 -27.16 -6.87 -6.22
CA GLY A 90 -28.08 -7.44 -5.26
C GLY A 90 -27.41 -8.24 -4.17
N ASP A 91 -26.17 -8.60 -4.36
CA ASP A 91 -25.43 -9.41 -3.40
C ASP A 91 -24.87 -8.61 -2.25
N GLU A 92 -25.02 -7.32 -2.31
CA GLU A 92 -24.51 -6.44 -1.25
C GLU A 92 -25.30 -6.54 0.06
#